data_1ad2408fbce45543aee78d8905c3d370
#
_entry.id   1ad2408fbce45543aee78d8905c3d370
#
_cell.length_a   1.000
_cell.length_b   1.000
_cell.length_c   1.000
_cell.angle_alpha   90.00
_cell.angle_beta   90.00
_cell.angle_gamma   90.00
#
_symmetry.space_group_name_H-M   'P 1'
#
loop_
_entity.id
_entity.type
_entity.pdbx_description
1 polymer ?
#
loop_
_entity_poly.entity_id
_entity_poly.type
_entity_poly.pdbx_seq_one_letter_code
_entity_poly.pdbx_strand_id
1 'polypeptide(L)'
;SLLFEYTMLGGPTENQNLGFPDNDILYQDEYNTNENPLNGVRFQTDYRFKPLAIGQIEMGYQYRNLNHKGDFIYQRRTDFEAPFELVPEFSSQVDLDRSINAVYGQLTGEKGNWQYAAGARLEVMTRELNLKDRSNTIDTTYTYNFVKIYPSATLGYVIDKKTNIKASYSKRVERTTTFKMNPFPEREHSETLEQGDPLLRPEFIDLLELRFDKKLRGGNSYYAT
;
A
#
# COMPACT_ATOMS: atom_id res chain seq x y z
N SER A 1 13.23 0.61 21.49
CA SER A 1 12.89 -0.70 20.91
C SER A 1 13.67 -0.95 19.63
N LEU A 2 13.80 -2.21 19.25
CA LEU A 2 14.40 -2.65 17.99
C LEU A 2 13.46 -3.70 17.40
N LEU A 3 13.07 -3.51 16.12
CA LEU A 3 12.23 -4.43 15.36
C LEU A 3 12.94 -4.80 14.06
N PHE A 4 12.99 -6.07 13.77
CA PHE A 4 13.30 -6.60 12.44
C PHE A 4 12.15 -7.50 12.02
N GLU A 5 11.62 -7.28 10.83
CA GLU A 5 10.50 -8.03 10.26
C GLU A 5 10.85 -8.40 8.82
N TYR A 6 10.59 -9.65 8.48
CA TYR A 6 10.62 -10.14 7.12
C TYR A 6 9.24 -10.68 6.77
N THR A 7 8.71 -10.24 5.65
CA THR A 7 7.39 -10.66 5.14
C THR A 7 7.57 -11.31 3.79
N MET A 8 6.96 -12.46 3.60
CA MET A 8 6.84 -13.13 2.31
C MET A 8 5.37 -13.47 2.10
N LEU A 9 4.80 -12.96 1.03
CA LEU A 9 3.41 -13.16 0.65
C LEU A 9 3.32 -13.50 -0.84
N GLY A 10 2.18 -14.02 -1.25
CA GLY A 10 1.90 -14.39 -2.63
C GLY A 10 2.29 -15.83 -2.95
N GLY A 11 1.74 -16.30 -4.02
CA GLY A 11 1.94 -17.63 -4.58
C GLY A 11 1.32 -17.69 -5.97
N PRO A 12 1.55 -18.76 -6.72
CA PRO A 12 0.94 -18.92 -8.04
C PRO A 12 -0.57 -19.04 -7.91
N THR A 13 -1.28 -18.34 -8.78
CA THR A 13 -2.71 -18.53 -9.02
C THR A 13 -2.90 -19.01 -10.45
N GLU A 14 -3.85 -19.92 -10.64
CA GLU A 14 -4.20 -20.49 -11.93
C GLU A 14 -5.69 -20.30 -12.15
N ASN A 15 -6.08 -19.82 -13.31
CA ASN A 15 -7.47 -19.65 -13.70
C ASN A 15 -7.68 -20.25 -15.09
N GLN A 16 -8.78 -20.96 -15.26
CA GLN A 16 -9.21 -21.45 -16.57
C GLN A 16 -10.63 -20.97 -16.87
N ASN A 17 -10.81 -20.35 -18.02
CA ASN A 17 -12.09 -19.84 -18.50
C ASN A 17 -12.49 -20.58 -19.78
N LEU A 18 -13.66 -21.20 -19.77
CA LEU A 18 -14.23 -21.93 -20.91
C LEU A 18 -15.40 -21.15 -21.49
N GLY A 19 -15.33 -20.81 -22.76
CA GLY A 19 -16.41 -20.17 -23.50
C GLY A 19 -17.10 -21.16 -24.45
N PHE A 20 -18.42 -21.33 -24.29
CA PHE A 20 -19.27 -22.16 -25.16
C PHE A 20 -20.29 -21.25 -25.84
N PRO A 21 -20.38 -21.27 -27.18
CA PRO A 21 -21.52 -20.69 -27.88
C PRO A 21 -22.75 -21.59 -27.69
N ASP A 22 -23.91 -21.14 -28.11
CA ASP A 22 -25.22 -21.81 -27.94
C ASP A 22 -25.32 -23.27 -28.43
N ASN A 23 -24.28 -23.81 -29.07
CA ASN A 23 -24.24 -25.14 -29.67
C ASN A 23 -23.38 -26.15 -28.91
N ASP A 24 -22.95 -25.88 -27.68
CA ASP A 24 -22.03 -26.72 -26.88
C ASP A 24 -20.67 -27.00 -27.56
N ILE A 25 -20.30 -26.24 -28.58
CA ILE A 25 -18.99 -26.36 -29.22
C ILE A 25 -18.04 -25.41 -28.50
N LEU A 26 -16.90 -25.93 -27.99
CA LEU A 26 -15.87 -25.07 -27.43
C LEU A 26 -15.41 -24.09 -28.49
N TYR A 27 -15.55 -22.82 -28.16
CA TYR A 27 -15.09 -21.75 -29.04
C TYR A 27 -13.84 -21.06 -28.48
N GLN A 28 -13.60 -21.14 -27.16
CA GLN A 28 -12.44 -20.55 -26.52
C GLN A 28 -12.17 -21.23 -25.18
N ASP A 29 -10.91 -21.62 -24.96
CA ASP A 29 -10.42 -22.10 -23.67
C ASP A 29 -9.17 -21.29 -23.33
N GLU A 30 -9.24 -20.55 -22.22
CA GLU A 30 -8.21 -19.63 -21.74
C GLU A 30 -7.62 -20.16 -20.45
N TYR A 31 -6.31 -20.15 -20.35
CA TYR A 31 -5.57 -20.55 -19.15
C TYR A 31 -4.56 -19.47 -18.75
N ASN A 32 -4.70 -18.99 -17.53
CA ASN A 32 -3.87 -17.94 -16.99
C ASN A 32 -3.10 -18.45 -15.77
N THR A 33 -1.82 -18.14 -15.73
CA THR A 33 -1.02 -18.26 -14.50
C THR A 33 -0.51 -16.89 -14.07
N ASN A 34 -0.59 -16.62 -12.79
CA ASN A 34 -0.11 -15.38 -12.20
C ASN A 34 0.75 -15.71 -10.97
N GLU A 35 2.06 -15.51 -11.08
CA GLU A 35 2.99 -15.62 -9.98
C GLU A 35 3.28 -14.23 -9.43
N ASN A 36 2.90 -13.96 -8.17
CA ASN A 36 3.02 -12.67 -7.52
C ASN A 36 3.74 -12.74 -6.17
N PRO A 37 4.99 -13.22 -6.11
CA PRO A 37 5.73 -13.20 -4.86
C PRO A 37 6.04 -11.76 -4.42
N LEU A 38 5.71 -11.46 -3.18
CA LEU A 38 5.99 -10.21 -2.53
C LEU A 38 6.90 -10.47 -1.34
N ASN A 39 8.07 -9.86 -1.36
CA ASN A 39 9.05 -9.93 -0.29
C ASN A 39 9.22 -8.56 0.36
N GLY A 40 9.19 -8.52 1.66
CA GLY A 40 9.34 -7.28 2.42
C GLY A 40 10.34 -7.41 3.56
N VAL A 41 11.18 -6.41 3.71
CA VAL A 41 12.07 -6.26 4.86
C VAL A 41 11.75 -4.96 5.55
N ARG A 42 11.64 -5.00 6.88
CA ARG A 42 11.47 -3.82 7.72
C ARG A 42 12.45 -3.88 8.88
N PHE A 43 13.20 -2.81 9.03
CA PHE A 43 14.00 -2.55 10.20
C PHE A 43 13.51 -1.26 10.86
N GLN A 44 13.36 -1.26 12.18
CA GLN A 44 12.93 -0.08 12.92
C GLN A 44 13.63 -0.02 14.26
N THR A 45 14.02 1.17 14.65
CA THR A 45 14.54 1.46 15.99
C THR A 45 13.85 2.69 16.55
N ASP A 46 13.45 2.63 17.81
CA ASP A 46 12.80 3.72 18.53
C ASP A 46 13.56 3.98 19.83
N TYR A 47 13.74 5.24 20.12
CA TYR A 47 14.31 5.72 21.36
C TYR A 47 13.35 6.68 22.05
N ARG A 48 13.07 6.39 23.33
CA ARG A 48 12.28 7.24 24.21
C ARG A 48 13.20 7.90 25.20
N PHE A 49 13.25 9.22 25.16
CA PHE A 49 14.04 10.02 26.10
C PHE A 49 13.40 9.99 27.49
N LYS A 50 14.15 10.36 28.52
CA LYS A 50 13.56 10.62 29.84
C LYS A 50 12.55 11.75 29.73
N PRO A 51 11.42 11.70 30.46
CA PRO A 51 10.42 12.76 30.43
C PRO A 51 11.03 14.12 30.76
N LEU A 52 10.63 15.12 30.00
CA LEU A 52 10.97 16.53 30.22
C LEU A 52 9.77 17.25 30.83
N ALA A 53 9.99 18.48 31.31
CA ALA A 53 8.91 19.31 31.85
C ALA A 53 7.79 19.59 30.82
N ILE A 54 8.13 19.54 29.53
CA ILE A 54 7.19 19.73 28.41
C ILE A 54 6.61 18.44 27.88
N GLY A 55 6.94 17.28 28.46
CA GLY A 55 6.40 15.98 28.03
C GLY A 55 7.44 14.96 27.63
N GLN A 56 7.02 13.92 26.96
CA GLN A 56 7.79 12.78 26.50
C GLN A 56 8.20 12.96 25.05
N ILE A 57 9.49 12.88 24.77
CA ILE A 57 10.05 12.88 23.41
C ILE A 57 10.38 11.44 23.01
N GLU A 58 9.96 11.07 21.81
CA GLU A 58 10.31 9.83 21.15
C GLU A 58 10.89 10.14 19.77
N MET A 59 11.90 9.42 19.36
CA MET A 59 12.52 9.50 18.03
C MET A 59 12.78 8.10 17.51
N GLY A 60 12.76 7.96 16.19
CA GLY A 60 13.05 6.68 15.58
C GLY A 60 13.55 6.78 14.15
N TYR A 61 14.05 5.65 13.69
CA TYR A 61 14.41 5.42 12.30
C TYR A 61 13.74 4.14 11.81
N GLN A 62 13.31 4.15 10.57
CA GLN A 62 12.72 3.00 9.90
C GLN A 62 13.28 2.87 8.49
N TYR A 63 13.72 1.67 8.15
CA TYR A 63 13.97 1.23 6.79
C TYR A 63 12.91 0.21 6.39
N ARG A 64 12.38 0.33 5.18
CA ARG A 64 11.51 -0.65 4.56
C ARG A 64 11.94 -0.86 3.12
N ASN A 65 12.06 -2.11 2.71
CA ASN A 65 12.15 -2.49 1.31
C ASN A 65 10.99 -3.42 0.99
N LEU A 66 10.42 -3.25 -0.17
CA LEU A 66 9.39 -4.11 -0.73
C LEU A 66 9.82 -4.46 -2.15
N ASN A 67 9.98 -5.74 -2.40
CA ASN A 67 10.20 -6.29 -3.73
C ASN A 67 8.99 -7.16 -4.11
N HIS A 68 8.37 -6.83 -5.23
CA HIS A 68 7.25 -7.56 -5.79
C HIS A 68 7.56 -7.93 -7.22
N LYS A 69 7.52 -9.23 -7.53
CA LYS A 69 7.73 -9.77 -8.87
C LYS A 69 6.44 -10.36 -9.35
N GLY A 70 5.92 -9.84 -10.45
CA GLY A 70 4.75 -10.37 -11.12
C GLY A 70 5.14 -11.03 -12.44
N ASP A 71 4.76 -12.29 -12.63
CA ASP A 71 4.87 -12.99 -13.90
C ASP A 71 3.47 -13.49 -14.29
N PHE A 72 2.88 -12.82 -15.28
CA PHE A 72 1.57 -13.12 -15.78
C PHE A 72 1.68 -13.80 -17.16
N ILE A 73 1.17 -15.01 -17.28
CA ILE A 73 1.15 -15.80 -18.52
C ILE A 73 -0.29 -16.08 -18.91
N TYR A 74 -0.65 -15.64 -20.09
CA TYR A 74 -1.95 -15.89 -20.70
C TYR A 74 -1.79 -16.82 -21.90
N GLN A 75 -2.56 -17.91 -21.91
CA GLN A 75 -2.57 -18.91 -22.96
C GLN A 75 -4.00 -19.19 -23.39
N ARG A 76 -4.19 -19.59 -24.63
CA ARG A 76 -5.49 -20.01 -25.14
C ARG A 76 -5.38 -21.19 -26.11
N ARG A 77 -6.49 -21.89 -26.29
CA ARG A 77 -6.68 -22.89 -27.37
C ARG A 77 -8.12 -22.79 -27.89
N THR A 78 -8.31 -23.19 -29.12
CA THR A 78 -9.63 -23.20 -29.80
C THR A 78 -10.20 -24.59 -29.97
N ASP A 79 -9.43 -25.62 -29.60
CA ASP A 79 -9.79 -27.00 -29.64
C ASP A 79 -9.28 -27.70 -28.38
N PHE A 80 -10.06 -28.61 -27.78
CA PHE A 80 -9.68 -29.37 -26.60
C PHE A 80 -8.46 -30.28 -26.81
N GLU A 81 -8.25 -30.77 -28.03
CA GLU A 81 -7.10 -31.63 -28.38
C GLU A 81 -5.84 -30.79 -28.71
N ALA A 82 -5.98 -29.49 -28.96
CA ALA A 82 -4.86 -28.62 -29.25
C ALA A 82 -4.09 -28.22 -27.97
N PRO A 83 -2.79 -28.03 -28.05
CA PRO A 83 -2.03 -27.48 -26.96
C PRO A 83 -2.42 -26.02 -26.70
N PHE A 84 -2.25 -25.55 -25.45
CA PHE A 84 -2.37 -24.12 -25.15
C PHE A 84 -1.24 -23.33 -25.83
N GLU A 85 -1.61 -22.26 -26.48
CA GLU A 85 -0.67 -21.34 -27.15
C GLU A 85 -0.54 -20.06 -26.34
N LEU A 86 0.71 -19.62 -26.13
CA LEU A 86 1.00 -18.35 -25.47
C LEU A 86 0.43 -17.18 -26.30
N VAL A 87 -0.24 -16.25 -25.63
CA VAL A 87 -0.64 -14.96 -26.20
C VAL A 87 0.27 -13.88 -25.63
N PRO A 88 1.33 -13.49 -26.35
CA PRO A 88 2.36 -12.60 -25.83
C PRO A 88 1.85 -11.21 -25.46
N GLU A 89 0.80 -10.72 -26.14
CA GLU A 89 0.21 -9.40 -25.90
C GLU A 89 -0.46 -9.30 -24.52
N PHE A 90 -0.90 -10.42 -23.96
CA PHE A 90 -1.53 -10.50 -22.64
C PHE A 90 -0.61 -11.14 -21.59
N SER A 91 0.66 -11.35 -21.93
CA SER A 91 1.64 -11.98 -21.04
C SER A 91 2.77 -11.01 -20.72
N SER A 92 3.05 -10.81 -19.43
CA SER A 92 3.96 -9.75 -18.99
C SER A 92 4.71 -10.10 -17.71
N GLN A 93 5.81 -9.38 -17.50
CA GLN A 93 6.57 -9.38 -16.25
C GLN A 93 6.61 -7.96 -15.69
N VAL A 94 6.32 -7.85 -14.40
CA VAL A 94 6.25 -6.58 -13.68
C VAL A 94 7.04 -6.71 -12.38
N ASP A 95 8.22 -6.11 -12.31
CA ASP A 95 9.06 -6.14 -11.12
C ASP A 95 9.06 -4.76 -10.47
N LEU A 96 8.61 -4.69 -9.21
CA LEU A 96 8.66 -3.48 -8.40
C LEU A 96 9.66 -3.65 -7.26
N ASP A 97 10.63 -2.77 -7.21
CA ASP A 97 11.45 -2.54 -6.01
C ASP A 97 11.14 -1.17 -5.42
N ARG A 98 10.87 -1.11 -4.12
CA ARG A 98 10.59 0.12 -3.41
C ARG A 98 11.27 0.15 -2.05
N SER A 99 12.16 1.10 -1.86
CA SER A 99 12.84 1.35 -0.59
C SER A 99 12.35 2.65 0.03
N ILE A 100 12.21 2.65 1.36
CA ILE A 100 11.81 3.81 2.15
C ILE A 100 12.73 3.90 3.35
N ASN A 101 13.44 5.03 3.46
CA ASN A 101 14.18 5.41 4.64
C ASN A 101 13.42 6.53 5.33
N ALA A 102 13.20 6.42 6.63
CA ALA A 102 12.48 7.44 7.38
C ALA A 102 13.10 7.69 8.75
N VAL A 103 13.20 8.97 9.09
CA VAL A 103 13.44 9.43 10.44
C VAL A 103 12.20 10.14 10.95
N TYR A 104 11.88 9.97 12.22
CA TYR A 104 10.71 10.58 12.80
C TYR A 104 10.94 10.96 14.27
N GLY A 105 10.16 11.92 14.73
CA GLY A 105 10.14 12.33 16.12
C GLY A 105 8.77 12.83 16.53
N GLN A 106 8.46 12.65 17.80
CA GLN A 106 7.18 13.06 18.39
C GLN A 106 7.40 13.55 19.81
N LEU A 107 6.72 14.62 20.16
CA LEU A 107 6.52 15.10 21.52
C LEU A 107 5.08 14.83 21.93
N THR A 108 4.88 14.24 23.10
CA THR A 108 3.57 14.07 23.72
C THR A 108 3.59 14.65 25.12
N GLY A 109 2.55 15.34 25.53
CA GLY A 109 2.51 15.95 26.86
C GLY A 109 1.11 16.33 27.30
N GLU A 110 1.02 16.70 28.57
CA GLU A 110 -0.20 17.23 29.17
C GLU A 110 0.13 18.38 30.13
N LYS A 111 -0.75 19.36 30.20
CA LYS A 111 -0.63 20.50 31.11
C LYS A 111 -2.03 20.95 31.53
N GLY A 112 -2.37 20.76 32.80
CA GLY A 112 -3.72 21.00 33.28
C GLY A 112 -4.73 20.14 32.54
N ASN A 113 -5.70 20.77 31.91
CA ASN A 113 -6.72 20.07 31.10
C ASN A 113 -6.32 19.86 29.63
N TRP A 114 -5.17 20.35 29.25
CA TRP A 114 -4.68 20.22 27.88
C TRP A 114 -3.83 18.96 27.69
N GLN A 115 -4.10 18.25 26.61
CA GLN A 115 -3.31 17.14 26.10
C GLN A 115 -2.81 17.49 24.71
N TYR A 116 -1.55 17.26 24.43
CA TYR A 116 -0.98 17.59 23.12
C TYR A 116 0.00 16.55 22.63
N ALA A 117 0.04 16.40 21.34
CA ALA A 117 1.06 15.67 20.63
C ALA A 117 1.45 16.44 19.36
N ALA A 118 2.72 16.47 19.04
CA ALA A 118 3.21 17.03 17.80
C ALA A 118 4.39 16.19 17.31
N GLY A 119 4.42 15.89 16.03
CA GLY A 119 5.46 15.06 15.45
C GLY A 119 5.65 15.33 13.98
N ALA A 120 6.75 14.82 13.46
CA ALA A 120 7.03 14.83 12.04
C ALA A 120 7.82 13.57 11.66
N ARG A 121 7.57 13.10 10.44
CA ARG A 121 8.29 12.00 9.79
C ARG A 121 8.82 12.50 8.46
N LEU A 122 10.12 12.39 8.24
CA LEU A 122 10.78 12.64 6.97
C LEU A 122 11.03 11.30 6.30
N GLU A 123 10.56 11.15 5.05
CA GLU A 123 10.79 9.97 4.25
C GLU A 123 11.59 10.30 2.99
N VAL A 124 12.55 9.44 2.69
CA VAL A 124 13.21 9.32 1.39
C VAL A 124 12.75 8.00 0.78
N MET A 125 12.02 8.08 -0.32
CA MET A 125 11.54 6.91 -1.05
C MET A 125 12.21 6.82 -2.41
N THR A 126 12.64 5.62 -2.77
CA THR A 126 13.04 5.24 -4.12
C THR A 126 12.12 4.13 -4.61
N ARG A 127 11.72 4.20 -5.86
CA ARG A 127 10.90 3.19 -6.55
C ARG A 127 11.47 2.94 -7.93
N GLU A 128 11.67 1.68 -8.25
CA GLU A 128 12.01 1.19 -9.57
C GLU A 128 10.94 0.18 -9.99
N LEU A 129 10.38 0.36 -11.18
CA LEU A 129 9.36 -0.49 -11.77
C LEU A 129 9.87 -0.94 -13.14
N ASN A 130 10.23 -2.20 -13.26
CA ASN A 130 10.67 -2.84 -14.49
C ASN A 130 9.48 -3.53 -15.14
N LEU A 131 9.22 -3.21 -16.39
CA LEU A 131 8.12 -3.71 -17.19
C LEU A 131 8.65 -4.39 -18.44
N LYS A 132 8.22 -5.63 -18.65
CA LYS A 132 8.57 -6.40 -19.83
C LYS A 132 7.38 -7.20 -20.34
N ASP A 133 7.03 -7.03 -21.60
CA ASP A 133 6.07 -7.89 -22.27
C ASP A 133 6.76 -9.13 -22.89
N ARG A 134 5.98 -10.11 -23.24
CA ARG A 134 6.49 -11.32 -23.91
C ARG A 134 6.49 -11.21 -25.42
N SER A 135 5.97 -10.13 -25.98
CA SER A 135 6.06 -9.79 -27.40
C SER A 135 7.37 -9.08 -27.76
N ASN A 136 8.20 -8.72 -26.76
CA ASN A 136 9.43 -7.96 -26.87
C ASN A 136 9.25 -6.56 -27.48
N THR A 137 8.08 -5.96 -27.29
CA THR A 137 7.80 -4.57 -27.71
C THR A 137 8.04 -3.58 -26.57
N ILE A 138 7.92 -4.02 -25.32
CA ILE A 138 8.14 -3.21 -24.12
C ILE A 138 9.18 -3.89 -23.24
N ASP A 139 10.27 -3.17 -22.98
CA ASP A 139 11.28 -3.51 -21.99
C ASP A 139 11.77 -2.17 -21.41
N THR A 140 11.12 -1.73 -20.33
CA THR A 140 11.26 -0.35 -19.85
C THR A 140 11.28 -0.31 -18.32
N THR A 141 12.13 0.57 -17.79
CA THR A 141 12.25 0.85 -16.36
C THR A 141 11.73 2.24 -16.04
N TYR A 142 10.80 2.32 -15.11
CA TYR A 142 10.29 3.58 -14.56
C TYR A 142 10.82 3.79 -13.14
N THR A 143 11.47 4.95 -12.93
CA THR A 143 11.94 5.34 -11.60
C THR A 143 11.14 6.50 -11.05
N TYR A 144 10.86 6.47 -9.76
CA TYR A 144 10.20 7.57 -9.06
C TYR A 144 10.74 7.71 -7.65
N ASN A 145 11.37 8.84 -7.39
CA ASN A 145 12.03 9.14 -6.12
C ASN A 145 11.46 10.42 -5.52
N PHE A 146 11.31 10.47 -4.21
CA PHE A 146 10.94 11.70 -3.53
C PHE A 146 11.48 11.78 -2.11
N VAL A 147 11.56 13.01 -1.62
CA VAL A 147 11.76 13.34 -0.21
C VAL A 147 10.53 14.10 0.27
N LYS A 148 9.89 13.64 1.35
CA LYS A 148 8.65 14.22 1.85
C LYS A 148 8.59 14.23 3.38
N ILE A 149 8.05 15.30 3.92
CA ILE A 149 7.76 15.44 5.35
C ILE A 149 6.27 15.18 5.60
N TYR A 150 5.97 14.45 6.67
CA TYR A 150 4.64 14.11 7.15
C TYR A 150 4.47 14.65 8.57
N PRO A 151 4.00 15.87 8.73
CA PRO A 151 3.69 16.45 10.04
C PRO A 151 2.41 15.83 10.60
N SER A 152 2.34 15.81 11.94
CA SER A 152 1.14 15.48 12.68
C SER A 152 1.05 16.32 13.94
N ALA A 153 -0.15 16.72 14.31
CA ALA A 153 -0.42 17.45 15.54
C ALA A 153 -1.77 17.04 16.11
N THR A 154 -1.87 17.00 17.42
CA THR A 154 -3.10 16.73 18.14
C THR A 154 -3.17 17.67 19.33
N LEU A 155 -4.33 18.28 19.54
CA LEU A 155 -4.63 19.09 20.70
C LEU A 155 -5.95 18.62 21.30
N GLY A 156 -5.92 18.17 22.54
CA GLY A 156 -7.10 17.74 23.29
C GLY A 156 -7.34 18.66 24.48
N TYR A 157 -8.60 18.85 24.84
CA TYR A 157 -9.02 19.55 26.04
C TYR A 157 -10.03 18.72 26.82
N VAL A 158 -9.69 18.43 28.07
CA VAL A 158 -10.54 17.71 29.02
C VAL A 158 -11.45 18.72 29.70
N ILE A 159 -12.73 18.76 29.31
CA ILE A 159 -13.74 19.68 29.90
C ILE A 159 -14.06 19.23 31.31
N ASP A 160 -14.32 17.94 31.48
CA ASP A 160 -14.56 17.30 32.76
C ASP A 160 -14.19 15.80 32.71
N LYS A 161 -14.39 15.05 33.81
CA LYS A 161 -14.06 13.60 33.92
C LYS A 161 -14.78 12.72 32.88
N LYS A 162 -15.77 13.27 32.19
CA LYS A 162 -16.61 12.52 31.23
C LYS A 162 -16.60 13.10 29.82
N THR A 163 -16.07 14.31 29.65
CA THR A 163 -16.19 15.06 28.39
C THR A 163 -14.84 15.55 27.95
N ASN A 164 -14.45 15.25 26.72
CA ASN A 164 -13.26 15.80 26.09
C ASN A 164 -13.54 16.22 24.62
N ILE A 165 -12.76 17.15 24.14
CA ILE A 165 -12.71 17.57 22.74
C ILE A 165 -11.26 17.39 22.26
N LYS A 166 -11.10 16.94 21.04
CA LYS A 166 -9.80 16.70 20.43
C LYS A 166 -9.82 17.15 18.99
N ALA A 167 -8.83 17.97 18.61
CA ALA A 167 -8.56 18.31 17.22
C ALA A 167 -7.24 17.67 16.79
N SER A 168 -7.18 17.12 15.60
CA SER A 168 -5.96 16.55 15.05
C SER A 168 -5.78 16.88 13.58
N TYR A 169 -4.53 17.00 13.18
CA TYR A 169 -4.09 17.12 11.80
C TYR A 169 -3.01 16.09 11.55
N SER A 170 -3.06 15.45 10.38
CA SER A 170 -1.99 14.58 9.91
C SER A 170 -1.87 14.59 8.40
N LYS A 171 -0.63 14.65 7.91
CA LYS A 171 -0.34 14.39 6.51
C LYS A 171 -0.01 12.90 6.33
N ARG A 172 -0.62 12.27 5.35
CA ARG A 172 -0.48 10.84 5.04
C ARG A 172 -0.11 10.63 3.58
N VAL A 173 0.31 9.41 3.27
CA VAL A 173 0.58 8.99 1.89
C VAL A 173 -0.08 7.64 1.63
N GLU A 174 -0.85 7.59 0.54
CA GLU A 174 -1.30 6.34 -0.06
C GLU A 174 -0.42 6.01 -1.27
N ARG A 175 0.23 4.85 -1.21
CA ARG A 175 1.17 4.43 -2.24
C ARG A 175 0.47 3.52 -3.24
N THR A 176 0.75 3.76 -4.51
CA THR A 176 0.25 2.91 -5.60
C THR A 176 0.72 1.47 -5.45
N THR A 177 -0.15 0.54 -5.80
CA THR A 177 0.14 -0.89 -5.88
C THR A 177 0.74 -1.24 -7.24
N THR A 178 1.39 -2.39 -7.35
CA THR A 178 1.93 -2.91 -8.61
C THR A 178 0.84 -3.07 -9.66
N PHE A 179 -0.31 -3.60 -9.25
CA PHE A 179 -1.48 -3.77 -10.09
C PHE A 179 -1.94 -2.46 -10.77
N LYS A 180 -2.11 -1.38 -10.00
CA LYS A 180 -2.48 -0.06 -10.55
C LYS A 180 -1.42 0.54 -11.47
N MET A 181 -0.19 0.07 -11.42
CA MET A 181 0.92 0.56 -12.24
C MET A 181 1.25 -0.34 -13.42
N ASN A 182 0.61 -1.51 -13.53
CA ASN A 182 0.84 -2.42 -14.64
C ASN A 182 0.15 -1.90 -15.92
N PRO A 183 0.91 -1.49 -16.96
CA PRO A 183 0.34 -0.99 -18.19
C PRO A 183 -0.08 -2.09 -19.16
N PHE A 184 0.24 -3.34 -18.85
CA PHE A 184 -0.14 -4.45 -19.73
C PHE A 184 -1.62 -4.78 -19.54
N PRO A 185 -2.34 -5.04 -20.64
CA PRO A 185 -3.70 -5.48 -20.56
C PRO A 185 -3.75 -6.87 -19.92
N GLU A 186 -4.31 -6.97 -18.74
CA GLU A 186 -4.56 -8.24 -18.06
C GLU A 186 -5.99 -8.70 -18.31
N ARG A 187 -6.14 -9.94 -18.72
CA ARG A 187 -7.44 -10.63 -18.90
C ARG A 187 -7.62 -11.64 -17.79
N GLU A 188 -8.12 -11.20 -16.65
CA GLU A 188 -8.47 -12.09 -15.56
C GLU A 188 -9.76 -12.86 -15.87
N HIS A 189 -10.68 -12.21 -16.59
CA HIS A 189 -11.93 -12.78 -17.11
C HIS A 189 -12.07 -12.44 -18.58
N SER A 190 -12.74 -13.32 -19.34
CA SER A 190 -12.88 -13.20 -20.80
C SER A 190 -13.51 -11.88 -21.28
N GLU A 191 -14.28 -11.21 -20.43
CA GLU A 191 -15.02 -9.99 -20.77
C GLU A 191 -14.42 -8.72 -20.14
N THR A 192 -13.44 -8.84 -19.24
CA THR A 192 -12.85 -7.69 -18.54
C THR A 192 -11.39 -7.56 -18.88
N LEU A 193 -11.02 -6.39 -19.39
CA LEU A 193 -9.63 -6.00 -19.62
C LEU A 193 -9.25 -4.93 -18.58
N GLU A 194 -8.24 -5.21 -17.79
CA GLU A 194 -7.69 -4.27 -16.83
C GLU A 194 -6.32 -3.76 -17.28
N GLN A 195 -6.08 -2.48 -17.10
CA GLN A 195 -4.82 -1.84 -17.49
C GLN A 195 -4.53 -0.67 -16.54
N GLY A 196 -3.30 -0.61 -16.02
CA GLY A 196 -2.83 0.44 -15.13
C GLY A 196 -1.98 1.50 -15.84
N ASP A 197 -1.44 2.43 -15.04
CA ASP A 197 -0.53 3.47 -15.49
C ASP A 197 0.78 3.45 -14.70
N PRO A 198 1.95 3.15 -15.32
CA PRO A 198 3.24 3.10 -14.64
C PRO A 198 3.70 4.46 -14.10
N LEU A 199 3.13 5.56 -14.59
CA LEU A 199 3.44 6.92 -14.15
C LEU A 199 2.64 7.36 -12.92
N LEU A 200 1.74 6.53 -12.39
CA LEU A 200 0.98 6.85 -11.19
C LEU A 200 1.91 7.20 -10.02
N ARG A 201 1.56 8.32 -9.39
CA ARG A 201 2.26 8.85 -8.21
C ARG A 201 1.48 8.53 -6.94
N PRO A 202 2.16 8.45 -5.78
CA PRO A 202 1.48 8.35 -4.50
C PRO A 202 0.56 9.55 -4.25
N GLU A 203 -0.58 9.30 -3.63
CA GLU A 203 -1.50 10.34 -3.17
C GLU A 203 -1.08 10.87 -1.81
N PHE A 204 -1.07 12.19 -1.66
CA PHE A 204 -0.78 12.85 -0.38
C PHE A 204 -2.06 13.44 0.18
N ILE A 205 -2.40 13.01 1.39
CA ILE A 205 -3.68 13.30 2.03
C ILE A 205 -3.42 14.16 3.24
N ASP A 206 -4.06 15.33 3.29
CA ASP A 206 -4.12 16.17 4.49
C ASP A 206 -5.43 15.88 5.21
N LEU A 207 -5.34 15.31 6.42
CA LEU A 207 -6.49 14.91 7.22
C LEU A 207 -6.62 15.83 8.44
N LEU A 208 -7.77 16.49 8.57
CA LEU A 208 -8.16 17.29 9.72
C LEU A 208 -9.38 16.61 10.38
N GLU A 209 -9.27 16.34 11.67
CA GLU A 209 -10.34 15.70 12.44
C GLU A 209 -10.66 16.51 13.69
N LEU A 210 -11.95 16.65 14.00
CA LEU A 210 -12.46 17.19 15.24
C LEU A 210 -13.32 16.14 15.92
N ARG A 211 -12.91 15.72 17.12
CA ARG A 211 -13.62 14.68 17.89
C ARG A 211 -14.15 15.22 19.20
N PHE A 212 -15.39 14.87 19.51
CA PHE A 212 -16.05 15.09 20.78
C PHE A 212 -16.39 13.75 21.41
N ASP A 213 -15.97 13.53 22.66
CA ASP A 213 -16.28 12.32 23.42
C ASP A 213 -17.01 12.69 24.71
N LYS A 214 -18.12 11.98 25.01
CA LYS A 214 -18.88 12.16 26.26
C LYS A 214 -19.31 10.81 26.83
N LYS A 215 -18.90 10.52 28.08
CA LYS A 215 -19.35 9.36 28.84
C LYS A 215 -20.68 9.69 29.53
N LEU A 216 -21.73 8.92 29.24
CA LEU A 216 -23.06 9.03 29.84
C LEU A 216 -23.17 8.21 31.12
N ARG A 217 -24.27 8.45 31.90
CA ARG A 217 -24.62 7.58 33.03
C ARG A 217 -25.00 6.17 32.53
N GLY A 218 -24.60 5.12 33.27
CA GLY A 218 -24.91 3.73 32.89
C GLY A 218 -23.88 3.04 31.97
N GLY A 219 -22.66 3.62 31.80
CA GLY A 219 -21.58 3.01 31.02
C GLY A 219 -21.60 3.28 29.51
N ASN A 220 -22.65 3.93 29.01
CA ASN A 220 -22.77 4.34 27.61
C ASN A 220 -21.78 5.50 27.29
N SER A 221 -21.31 5.60 26.05
CA SER A 221 -20.52 6.72 25.55
C SER A 221 -21.12 7.24 24.26
N TYR A 222 -21.02 8.56 24.07
CA TYR A 222 -21.32 9.24 22.82
C TYR A 222 -20.03 9.81 22.25
N TYR A 223 -19.80 9.62 20.95
CA TYR A 223 -18.70 10.26 20.23
C TYR A 223 -19.22 10.79 18.90
N ALA A 224 -18.65 11.90 18.44
CA ALA A 224 -18.82 12.47 17.12
C ALA A 224 -17.44 12.85 16.56
N THR A 225 -17.25 12.58 15.29
CA THR A 225 -16.02 12.93 14.55
C THR A 225 -16.41 13.72 13.32
#